data_65e9c9b817b119c37df1b9e3943fe9ca
#
_entry.id   65e9c9b817b119c37df1b9e3943fe9ca
#
_cell.length_a   1.000
_cell.length_b   1.000
_cell.length_c   1.000
_cell.angle_alpha   90.00
_cell.angle_beta   90.00
_cell.angle_gamma   90.00
#
_symmetry.space_group_name_H-M   'P 1'
#
loop_
_entity.id
_entity.type
_entity.pdbx_description
1 polymer ?
#
loop_
_entity_poly.entity_id
_entity_poly.type
_entity_poly.pdbx_seq_one_letter_code
_entity_poly.pdbx_strand_id
1 'polypeptide(L)'
;MNEVIVMHQKTLHFEQIYKESYPAISRYVVCHCQNIEDVKDILQEIYLHVYQHILKGKEVNKEYIFGIAKNKVKDYYRFSYKYKIISIFTKHHDELEIIDTIPDDYDLEREAILKCTNEEIWNYLIKKPIIISKIFYLYYFLELSINEIATELDLTESNVKNYIYRTLKDLRKKFEKEEL
;
A
#
# COMPACT_ATOMS: atom_id res chain seq x y z
N MET A 1 -18.54 -21.32 -30.34
CA MET A 1 -19.36 -20.19 -29.84
C MET A 1 -19.60 -20.23 -28.33
N ASN A 2 -19.88 -21.41 -27.74
CA ASN A 2 -20.09 -21.54 -26.28
C ASN A 2 -18.85 -21.23 -25.41
N GLU A 3 -17.64 -21.61 -25.82
CA GLU A 3 -16.42 -21.40 -25.01
C GLU A 3 -16.07 -19.93 -24.82
N VAL A 4 -16.23 -19.10 -25.85
CA VAL A 4 -15.98 -17.65 -25.78
C VAL A 4 -16.95 -16.96 -24.82
N ILE A 5 -18.21 -17.37 -24.85
CA ILE A 5 -19.24 -16.83 -23.94
C ILE A 5 -18.94 -17.23 -22.49
N VAL A 6 -18.56 -18.47 -22.24
CA VAL A 6 -18.20 -18.96 -20.90
C VAL A 6 -16.95 -18.25 -20.37
N MET A 7 -15.95 -18.04 -21.21
CA MET A 7 -14.74 -17.30 -20.85
C MET A 7 -15.05 -15.85 -20.48
N HIS A 8 -15.89 -15.20 -21.28
CA HIS A 8 -16.33 -13.82 -21.01
C HIS A 8 -17.07 -13.71 -19.68
N GLN A 9 -17.98 -14.64 -19.39
CA GLN A 9 -18.69 -14.67 -18.10
C GLN A 9 -17.75 -14.85 -16.91
N LYS A 10 -16.70 -15.71 -17.05
CA LYS A 10 -15.69 -15.90 -16.00
C LYS A 10 -14.86 -14.64 -15.76
N THR A 11 -14.54 -13.90 -16.84
CA THR A 11 -13.80 -12.64 -16.74
C THR A 11 -14.63 -11.58 -16.04
N LEU A 12 -15.90 -11.39 -16.39
CA LEU A 12 -16.82 -10.47 -15.71
C LEU A 12 -16.99 -10.80 -14.22
N HIS A 13 -17.11 -12.08 -13.91
CA HIS A 13 -17.21 -12.55 -12.52
C HIS A 13 -15.93 -12.23 -11.74
N PHE A 14 -14.75 -12.43 -12.34
CA PHE A 14 -13.47 -12.05 -11.74
C PHE A 14 -13.37 -10.54 -11.51
N GLU A 15 -13.77 -9.72 -12.48
CA GLU A 15 -13.74 -8.26 -12.35
C GLU A 15 -14.61 -7.75 -11.20
N GLN A 16 -15.79 -8.36 -11.00
CA GLN A 16 -16.65 -8.05 -9.88
C GLN A 16 -15.98 -8.39 -8.55
N ILE A 17 -15.48 -9.63 -8.41
CA ILE A 17 -14.75 -10.09 -7.22
C ILE A 17 -13.55 -9.19 -6.93
N TYR A 18 -12.79 -8.84 -7.96
CA TYR A 18 -11.64 -7.95 -7.85
C TYR A 18 -12.04 -6.58 -7.26
N LYS A 19 -13.03 -5.92 -7.86
CA LYS A 19 -13.51 -4.60 -7.39
C LYS A 19 -14.00 -4.63 -5.95
N GLU A 20 -14.74 -5.68 -5.56
CA GLU A 20 -15.31 -5.81 -4.22
C GLU A 20 -14.26 -6.14 -3.15
N SER A 21 -13.24 -6.92 -3.49
CA SER A 21 -12.27 -7.42 -2.51
C SER A 21 -10.98 -6.60 -2.45
N TYR A 22 -10.63 -5.89 -3.53
CA TYR A 22 -9.34 -5.19 -3.68
C TYR A 22 -9.02 -4.22 -2.53
N PRO A 23 -9.93 -3.34 -2.09
CA PRO A 23 -9.63 -2.41 -1.01
C PRO A 23 -9.22 -3.12 0.29
N ALA A 24 -9.97 -4.16 0.68
CA ALA A 24 -9.71 -4.90 1.92
C ALA A 24 -8.43 -5.75 1.83
N ILE A 25 -8.19 -6.40 0.69
CA ILE A 25 -6.99 -7.22 0.47
C ILE A 25 -5.74 -6.34 0.37
N SER A 26 -5.82 -5.21 -0.36
CA SER A 26 -4.70 -4.25 -0.46
C SER A 26 -4.33 -3.67 0.89
N ARG A 27 -5.32 -3.25 1.69
CA ARG A 27 -5.11 -2.80 3.06
C ARG A 27 -4.38 -3.84 3.89
N TYR A 28 -4.84 -5.10 3.86
CA TYR A 28 -4.19 -6.19 4.56
C TYR A 28 -2.73 -6.38 4.13
N VAL A 29 -2.48 -6.43 2.82
CA VAL A 29 -1.12 -6.62 2.28
C VAL A 29 -0.20 -5.47 2.66
N VAL A 30 -0.64 -4.21 2.49
CA VAL A 30 0.14 -3.00 2.83
C VAL A 30 0.52 -3.00 4.31
N CYS A 31 -0.42 -3.28 5.21
CA CYS A 31 -0.13 -3.28 6.65
C CYS A 31 0.89 -4.35 7.05
N HIS A 32 0.90 -5.49 6.33
CA HIS A 32 1.74 -6.63 6.69
C HIS A 32 3.03 -6.76 5.86
N CYS A 33 3.27 -5.97 4.81
CA CYS A 33 4.53 -6.02 4.06
C CYS A 33 5.64 -5.21 4.73
N GLN A 34 6.89 -5.64 4.53
CA GLN A 34 8.08 -4.92 5.00
C GLN A 34 8.59 -3.90 3.98
N ASN A 35 8.21 -4.04 2.71
CA ASN A 35 8.54 -3.11 1.64
C ASN A 35 7.29 -2.81 0.85
N ILE A 36 7.02 -1.53 0.61
CA ILE A 36 5.83 -1.09 -0.12
C ILE A 36 5.91 -1.44 -1.61
N GLU A 37 7.12 -1.55 -2.16
CA GLU A 37 7.33 -1.93 -3.56
C GLU A 37 6.86 -3.37 -3.85
N ASP A 38 6.94 -4.26 -2.87
CA ASP A 38 6.53 -5.67 -3.01
C ASP A 38 5.00 -5.85 -2.98
N VAL A 39 4.26 -4.83 -2.52
CA VAL A 39 2.79 -4.89 -2.38
C VAL A 39 2.12 -5.20 -3.70
N LYS A 40 2.55 -4.55 -4.78
CA LYS A 40 1.98 -4.75 -6.12
C LYS A 40 2.14 -6.19 -6.59
N ASP A 41 3.31 -6.75 -6.42
CA ASP A 41 3.62 -8.12 -6.85
C ASP A 41 2.84 -9.15 -6.05
N ILE A 42 2.74 -8.95 -4.73
CA ILE A 42 1.94 -9.82 -3.84
C ILE A 42 0.46 -9.76 -4.23
N LEU A 43 -0.09 -8.57 -4.49
CA LEU A 43 -1.47 -8.42 -4.93
C LEU A 43 -1.70 -9.09 -6.29
N GLN A 44 -0.78 -8.94 -7.23
CA GLN A 44 -0.85 -9.60 -8.53
C GLN A 44 -0.87 -11.13 -8.38
N GLU A 45 -0.02 -11.69 -7.54
CA GLU A 45 0.02 -13.13 -7.27
C GLU A 45 -1.28 -13.63 -6.62
N ILE A 46 -1.85 -12.86 -5.68
CA ILE A 46 -3.13 -13.20 -5.04
C ILE A 46 -4.24 -13.28 -6.10
N TYR A 47 -4.38 -12.24 -6.93
CA TYR A 47 -5.47 -12.18 -7.89
C TYR A 47 -5.27 -13.10 -9.10
N LEU A 48 -4.03 -13.40 -9.47
CA LEU A 48 -3.74 -14.44 -10.45
C LEU A 48 -4.21 -15.82 -9.94
N HIS A 49 -3.98 -16.12 -8.67
CA HIS A 49 -4.46 -17.36 -8.05
C HIS A 49 -5.99 -17.42 -7.99
N VAL A 50 -6.64 -16.32 -7.62
CA VAL A 50 -8.11 -16.20 -7.65
C VAL A 50 -8.65 -16.43 -9.05
N TYR A 51 -8.08 -15.79 -10.07
CA TYR A 51 -8.48 -15.94 -11.46
C TYR A 51 -8.36 -17.41 -11.95
N GLN A 52 -7.22 -18.05 -11.67
CA GLN A 52 -7.03 -19.46 -12.00
C GLN A 52 -8.04 -20.38 -11.33
N HIS A 53 -8.50 -20.03 -10.13
CA HIS A 53 -9.51 -20.80 -9.40
C HIS A 53 -10.89 -20.68 -10.07
N ILE A 54 -11.27 -19.48 -10.49
CA ILE A 54 -12.48 -19.19 -11.25
C ILE A 54 -12.46 -19.91 -12.62
N LEU A 55 -11.32 -19.93 -13.32
CA LEU A 55 -11.18 -20.64 -14.57
C LEU A 55 -11.44 -22.14 -14.44
N LYS A 56 -11.09 -22.74 -13.29
CA LYS A 56 -11.37 -24.14 -12.96
C LYS A 56 -12.83 -24.41 -12.55
N GLY A 57 -13.70 -23.39 -12.59
CA GLY A 57 -15.12 -23.49 -12.22
C GLY A 57 -15.37 -23.61 -10.73
N LYS A 58 -14.43 -23.20 -9.89
CA LYS A 58 -14.59 -23.24 -8.44
C LYS A 58 -15.14 -21.93 -7.90
N GLU A 59 -15.94 -22.01 -6.86
CA GLU A 59 -16.48 -20.85 -6.17
C GLU A 59 -15.40 -20.12 -5.39
N VAL A 60 -15.50 -18.78 -5.38
CA VAL A 60 -14.61 -17.88 -4.67
C VAL A 60 -15.44 -16.98 -3.76
N ASN A 61 -15.14 -17.01 -2.48
CA ASN A 61 -15.72 -16.10 -1.49
C ASN A 61 -14.63 -15.23 -0.83
N LYS A 62 -15.04 -14.27 -0.02
CA LYS A 62 -14.10 -13.34 0.65
C LYS A 62 -13.12 -14.06 1.56
N GLU A 63 -13.56 -15.05 2.30
CA GLU A 63 -12.75 -15.84 3.21
C GLU A 63 -11.65 -16.60 2.47
N TYR A 64 -11.97 -17.14 1.29
CA TYR A 64 -10.99 -17.82 0.44
C TYR A 64 -9.91 -16.85 -0.05
N ILE A 65 -10.29 -15.65 -0.50
CA ILE A 65 -9.33 -14.62 -0.96
C ILE A 65 -8.42 -14.19 0.19
N PHE A 66 -8.97 -13.94 1.38
CA PHE A 66 -8.18 -13.64 2.57
C PHE A 66 -7.24 -14.78 2.96
N GLY A 67 -7.68 -16.04 2.80
CA GLY A 67 -6.83 -17.21 2.99
C GLY A 67 -5.61 -17.21 2.07
N ILE A 68 -5.81 -16.90 0.78
CA ILE A 68 -4.72 -16.73 -0.18
C ILE A 68 -3.80 -15.57 0.25
N ALA A 69 -4.36 -14.41 0.59
CA ALA A 69 -3.59 -13.25 0.99
C ALA A 69 -2.72 -13.53 2.22
N LYS A 70 -3.27 -14.18 3.25
CA LYS A 70 -2.51 -14.61 4.43
C LYS A 70 -1.36 -15.55 4.08
N ASN A 71 -1.59 -16.51 3.19
CA ASN A 71 -0.56 -17.45 2.76
C ASN A 71 0.54 -16.74 1.97
N LYS A 72 0.18 -15.84 1.04
CA LYS A 72 1.15 -15.06 0.25
C LYS A 72 2.01 -14.15 1.13
N VAL A 73 1.42 -13.44 2.07
CA VAL A 73 2.17 -12.63 3.06
C VAL A 73 3.07 -13.52 3.92
N LYS A 74 2.60 -14.70 4.36
CA LYS A 74 3.43 -15.65 5.11
C LYS A 74 4.62 -16.15 4.28
N ASP A 75 4.40 -16.47 3.02
CA ASP A 75 5.45 -16.91 2.11
C ASP A 75 6.46 -15.77 1.85
N TYR A 76 5.98 -14.53 1.66
CA TYR A 76 6.83 -13.35 1.58
C TYR A 76 7.78 -13.23 2.77
N TYR A 77 7.32 -13.42 4.01
CA TYR A 77 8.18 -13.43 5.19
C TYR A 77 9.16 -14.59 5.20
N ARG A 78 8.75 -15.79 4.77
CA ARG A 78 9.64 -16.96 4.69
C ARG A 78 10.80 -16.72 3.73
N PHE A 79 10.52 -16.10 2.58
CA PHE A 79 11.56 -15.72 1.61
C PHE A 79 12.43 -14.58 2.15
N SER A 80 11.85 -13.52 2.68
CA SER A 80 12.58 -12.39 3.27
C SER A 80 13.50 -12.85 4.42
N TYR A 81 13.07 -13.78 5.26
CA TYR A 81 13.89 -14.32 6.34
C TYR A 81 15.09 -15.14 5.81
N LYS A 82 14.90 -15.86 4.71
CA LYS A 82 15.96 -16.63 4.05
C LYS A 82 17.04 -15.73 3.46
N TYR A 83 16.67 -14.56 2.96
CA TYR A 83 17.60 -13.55 2.43
C TYR A 83 18.21 -12.65 3.51
N LYS A 84 17.52 -12.40 4.64
CA LYS A 84 18.06 -11.62 5.78
C LYS A 84 19.20 -12.30 6.51
N ILE A 85 19.34 -13.61 6.44
CA ILE A 85 20.51 -14.34 6.98
C ILE A 85 21.79 -13.94 6.23
N ILE A 86 21.69 -13.38 5.02
CA ILE A 86 22.85 -12.91 4.22
C ILE A 86 23.16 -11.42 4.47
N SER A 87 22.25 -10.65 5.07
CA SER A 87 22.42 -9.19 5.30
C SER A 87 22.19 -8.78 6.74
N ILE A 88 22.92 -9.41 7.68
CA ILE A 88 22.96 -8.97 9.09
C ILE A 88 24.09 -7.92 9.23
N PHE A 89 23.95 -6.77 8.59
CA PHE A 89 24.71 -5.55 8.97
C PHE A 89 24.05 -4.32 8.32
N THR A 90 23.03 -3.78 8.97
CA THR A 90 22.83 -2.33 9.13
C THR A 90 21.56 -2.07 9.93
N LYS A 91 21.75 -1.74 11.19
CA LYS A 91 20.71 -1.12 12.03
C LYS A 91 20.71 0.36 11.73
N HIS A 92 19.56 0.92 11.39
CA HIS A 92 19.24 2.30 11.69
C HIS A 92 17.84 2.34 12.31
N HIS A 93 17.82 2.50 13.61
CA HIS A 93 16.70 3.04 14.38
C HIS A 93 16.86 4.56 14.33
N ASP A 94 16.02 5.24 13.60
CA ASP A 94 15.80 6.66 13.79
C ASP A 94 14.55 6.84 14.64
N GLU A 95 14.77 7.12 15.92
CA GLU A 95 13.78 7.66 16.83
C GLU A 95 13.44 9.09 16.38
N LEU A 96 12.23 9.27 15.84
CA LEU A 96 11.71 10.61 15.53
C LEU A 96 11.12 11.22 16.80
N GLU A 97 11.81 12.24 17.32
CA GLU A 97 11.32 13.09 18.40
C GLU A 97 9.95 13.70 18.08
N ILE A 98 9.07 13.59 19.05
CA ILE A 98 7.73 14.17 19.05
C ILE A 98 7.85 15.68 19.29
N ILE A 99 7.52 16.49 18.30
CA ILE A 99 7.42 17.95 18.42
C ILE A 99 6.01 18.42 18.05
N ASP A 100 5.49 19.22 18.93
CA ASP A 100 4.19 19.87 19.08
C ASP A 100 3.34 20.23 17.86
N THR A 101 2.03 20.08 18.13
CA THR A 101 0.82 20.68 17.53
C THR A 101 0.99 21.57 16.29
N ILE A 102 0.48 21.04 15.17
CA ILE A 102 0.35 21.76 13.91
C ILE A 102 -1.12 22.21 13.75
N PRO A 103 -1.39 23.47 13.30
CA PRO A 103 -2.72 23.99 13.06
C PRO A 103 -3.47 23.20 11.99
N ASP A 104 -4.77 23.05 12.17
CA ASP A 104 -5.68 22.18 11.40
C ASP A 104 -6.08 22.71 10.00
N ASP A 105 -5.50 23.83 9.53
CA ASP A 105 -5.96 24.52 8.31
C ASP A 105 -4.79 24.93 7.41
N TYR A 106 -4.30 23.96 6.60
CA TYR A 106 -3.31 24.30 5.58
C TYR A 106 -3.49 23.43 4.32
N ASP A 107 -3.93 24.08 3.22
CA ASP A 107 -4.13 23.50 1.88
C ASP A 107 -2.77 23.30 1.15
N LEU A 108 -1.82 22.65 1.82
CA LEU A 108 -0.50 22.26 1.27
C LEU A 108 -0.61 21.16 0.21
N GLU A 109 -1.68 20.39 0.27
CA GLU A 109 -1.91 19.23 -0.59
C GLU A 109 -2.02 19.60 -2.07
N ARG A 110 -2.76 20.66 -2.35
CA ARG A 110 -3.17 21.01 -3.70
C ARG A 110 -2.06 21.62 -4.54
N GLU A 111 -1.16 22.40 -3.92
CA GLU A 111 -0.04 23.02 -4.65
C GLU A 111 1.14 22.07 -4.90
N ALA A 112 1.46 21.16 -3.96
CA ALA A 112 2.58 20.24 -4.11
C ALA A 112 2.30 19.13 -5.15
N ILE A 113 1.05 18.66 -5.24
CA ILE A 113 0.65 17.58 -6.14
C ILE A 113 0.56 18.05 -7.60
N LEU A 114 0.25 19.33 -7.85
CA LEU A 114 0.08 19.87 -9.20
C LEU A 114 1.39 20.01 -10.00
N LYS A 115 2.55 19.97 -9.34
CA LYS A 115 3.85 20.24 -9.97
C LYS A 115 4.73 19.00 -10.21
N CYS A 116 4.37 17.86 -9.65
CA CYS A 116 5.18 16.64 -9.73
C CYS A 116 4.43 15.49 -10.40
N THR A 117 5.15 14.65 -11.14
CA THR A 117 4.58 13.41 -11.64
C THR A 117 4.36 12.43 -10.45
N ASN A 118 3.30 11.63 -10.53
CA ASN A 118 3.02 10.61 -9.50
C ASN A 118 4.21 9.67 -9.28
N GLU A 119 5.01 9.41 -10.32
CA GLU A 119 6.20 8.57 -10.22
C GLU A 119 7.31 9.21 -9.37
N GLU A 120 7.56 10.50 -9.53
CA GLU A 120 8.60 11.21 -8.78
C GLU A 120 8.27 11.29 -7.29
N ILE A 121 7.01 11.58 -6.97
CA ILE A 121 6.51 11.58 -5.59
C ILE A 121 6.67 10.18 -4.99
N TRP A 122 6.28 9.14 -5.72
CA TRP A 122 6.36 7.77 -5.24
C TRP A 122 7.82 7.33 -5.05
N ASN A 123 8.70 7.64 -5.99
CA ASN A 123 10.14 7.39 -5.91
C ASN A 123 10.81 8.12 -4.73
N TYR A 124 10.25 9.25 -4.30
CA TYR A 124 10.70 9.92 -3.08
C TYR A 124 10.20 9.20 -1.83
N LEU A 125 8.93 8.79 -1.79
CA LEU A 125 8.30 8.15 -0.64
C LEU A 125 8.92 6.78 -0.31
N ILE A 126 9.27 5.98 -1.33
CA ILE A 126 9.87 4.65 -1.11
C ILE A 126 11.28 4.72 -0.50
N LYS A 127 11.96 5.86 -0.60
CA LYS A 127 13.27 6.11 0.03
C LYS A 127 13.17 6.54 1.50
N LYS A 128 11.96 6.85 1.97
CA LYS A 128 11.67 7.20 3.36
C LYS A 128 11.42 5.94 4.20
N PRO A 129 11.39 6.04 5.55
CA PRO A 129 10.96 4.94 6.39
C PRO A 129 9.64 4.34 5.90
N ILE A 130 9.54 3.02 5.91
CA ILE A 130 8.39 2.27 5.36
C ILE A 130 7.04 2.74 5.90
N ILE A 131 6.99 3.22 7.14
CA ILE A 131 5.77 3.71 7.76
C ILE A 131 5.16 4.88 6.98
N ILE A 132 6.00 5.76 6.42
CA ILE A 132 5.58 6.92 5.63
C ILE A 132 4.93 6.45 4.31
N SER A 133 5.59 5.54 3.58
CA SER A 133 5.04 5.02 2.33
C SER A 133 3.72 4.27 2.55
N LYS A 134 3.60 3.53 3.67
CA LYS A 134 2.34 2.88 4.06
C LYS A 134 1.24 3.88 4.32
N ILE A 135 1.51 4.92 5.13
CA ILE A 135 0.53 5.98 5.43
C ILE A 135 0.05 6.64 4.14
N PHE A 136 0.97 7.01 3.25
CA PHE A 136 0.63 7.64 1.97
C PHE A 136 -0.17 6.71 1.06
N TYR A 137 0.17 5.42 1.00
CA TYR A 137 -0.60 4.45 0.24
C TYR A 137 -2.02 4.28 0.78
N LEU A 138 -2.18 4.14 2.11
CA LEU A 138 -3.48 4.00 2.74
C LEU A 138 -4.34 5.26 2.58
N TYR A 139 -3.73 6.44 2.68
CA TYR A 139 -4.44 7.72 2.60
C TYR A 139 -4.86 8.07 1.16
N TYR A 140 -3.92 8.03 0.20
CA TYR A 140 -4.16 8.51 -1.16
C TYR A 140 -4.67 7.44 -2.14
N PHE A 141 -4.29 6.17 -1.97
CA PHE A 141 -4.73 5.11 -2.87
C PHE A 141 -5.96 4.34 -2.36
N LEU A 142 -6.07 4.16 -1.05
CA LEU A 142 -7.20 3.46 -0.45
C LEU A 142 -8.20 4.41 0.22
N GLU A 143 -7.93 5.72 0.19
CA GLU A 143 -8.79 6.78 0.70
C GLU A 143 -9.26 6.57 2.15
N LEU A 144 -8.39 5.96 2.98
CA LEU A 144 -8.69 5.75 4.38
C LEU A 144 -8.60 7.04 5.17
N SER A 145 -9.48 7.19 6.14
CA SER A 145 -9.41 8.27 7.11
C SER A 145 -8.19 8.14 8.03
N ILE A 146 -7.75 9.24 8.62
CA ILE A 146 -6.62 9.26 9.56
C ILE A 146 -6.86 8.31 10.74
N ASN A 147 -8.08 8.23 11.24
CA ASN A 147 -8.45 7.31 12.33
C ASN A 147 -8.29 5.84 11.92
N GLU A 148 -8.75 5.47 10.73
CA GLU A 148 -8.58 4.12 10.20
C GLU A 148 -7.10 3.77 10.01
N ILE A 149 -6.30 4.69 9.46
CA ILE A 149 -4.85 4.51 9.28
C ILE A 149 -4.16 4.33 10.64
N ALA A 150 -4.52 5.14 11.62
CA ALA A 150 -3.99 5.05 12.98
C ALA A 150 -4.28 3.68 13.59
N THR A 151 -5.50 3.19 13.44
CA THR A 151 -5.91 1.86 13.91
C THR A 151 -5.15 0.73 13.20
N GLU A 152 -5.02 0.81 11.87
CA GLU A 152 -4.35 -0.24 11.07
C GLU A 152 -2.85 -0.36 11.31
N LEU A 153 -2.20 0.77 11.61
CA LEU A 153 -0.74 0.82 11.77
C LEU A 153 -0.30 0.86 13.24
N ASP A 154 -1.26 0.75 14.18
CA ASP A 154 -1.01 0.87 15.64
C ASP A 154 -0.31 2.19 16.01
N LEU A 155 -0.84 3.29 15.45
CA LEU A 155 -0.36 4.65 15.68
C LEU A 155 -1.44 5.52 16.32
N THR A 156 -1.05 6.71 16.81
CA THR A 156 -2.02 7.75 17.17
C THR A 156 -2.39 8.57 15.93
N GLU A 157 -3.60 9.15 15.91
CA GLU A 157 -4.01 10.07 14.83
C GLU A 157 -3.04 11.25 14.68
N SER A 158 -2.53 11.75 15.80
CA SER A 158 -1.54 12.83 15.82
C SER A 158 -0.25 12.43 15.10
N ASN A 159 0.22 11.19 15.31
CA ASN A 159 1.40 10.69 14.61
C ASN A 159 1.15 10.56 13.11
N VAL A 160 -0.01 10.05 12.69
CA VAL A 160 -0.38 9.94 11.28
C VAL A 160 -0.41 11.32 10.63
N LYS A 161 -1.09 12.31 11.25
CA LYS A 161 -1.13 13.71 10.80
C LYS A 161 0.28 14.29 10.66
N ASN A 162 1.13 14.09 11.67
CA ASN A 162 2.50 14.57 11.67
C ASN A 162 3.34 13.97 10.53
N TYR A 163 3.22 12.66 10.27
CA TYR A 163 3.92 12.02 9.15
C TYR A 163 3.48 12.60 7.81
N ILE A 164 2.17 12.74 7.59
CA ILE A 164 1.62 13.32 6.35
C ILE A 164 2.14 14.74 6.19
N TYR A 165 1.94 15.60 7.19
CA TYR A 165 2.29 17.02 7.11
C TYR A 165 3.79 17.25 6.87
N ARG A 166 4.67 16.58 7.64
CA ARG A 166 6.11 16.72 7.47
C ARG A 166 6.57 16.26 6.09
N THR A 167 6.03 15.15 5.63
CA THR A 167 6.39 14.60 4.32
C THR A 167 5.91 15.50 3.20
N LEU A 168 4.71 16.06 3.27
CA LEU A 168 4.22 17.05 2.29
C LEU A 168 5.09 18.31 2.28
N LYS A 169 5.51 18.81 3.45
CA LYS A 169 6.43 19.94 3.57
C LYS A 169 7.80 19.64 2.94
N ASP A 170 8.31 18.43 3.12
CA ASP A 170 9.57 17.98 2.53
C ASP A 170 9.47 17.86 1.00
N LEU A 171 8.37 17.28 0.50
CA LEU A 171 8.05 17.18 -0.92
C LEU A 171 8.01 18.56 -1.56
N ARG A 172 7.27 19.49 -0.95
CA ARG A 172 7.19 20.86 -1.42
C ARG A 172 8.58 21.50 -1.55
N LYS A 173 9.41 21.46 -0.50
CA LYS A 173 10.77 22.00 -0.52
C LYS A 173 11.66 21.37 -1.59
N LYS A 174 11.47 20.08 -1.85
CA LYS A 174 12.27 19.36 -2.85
C LYS A 174 11.92 19.81 -4.26
N PHE A 175 10.64 19.87 -4.58
CA PHE A 175 10.16 20.14 -5.93
C PHE A 175 10.04 21.62 -6.28
N GLU A 176 9.96 22.53 -5.29
CA GLU A 176 10.13 23.97 -5.52
C GLU A 176 11.58 24.38 -5.87
N LYS A 177 12.58 23.57 -5.46
CA LYS A 177 13.99 23.85 -5.77
C LYS A 177 14.46 23.36 -7.14
N GLU A 178 13.71 22.45 -7.76
CA GLU A 178 14.04 21.91 -9.09
C GLU A 178 13.54 22.84 -10.23
N GLU A 179 12.81 23.93 -9.92
CA GLU A 179 12.31 24.93 -10.87
C GLU A 179 13.19 26.21 -10.99
N LEU A 180 14.33 26.29 -10.30
CA LEU A 180 15.30 27.40 -10.34
C LEU A 180 16.60 26.96 -11.00
#